data_de8b0abfe3d0c361742fb6350b6794c2
#
_entry.id   de8b0abfe3d0c361742fb6350b6794c2
#
_cell.length_a   1.000
_cell.length_b   1.000
_cell.length_c   1.000
_cell.angle_alpha   90.00
_cell.angle_beta   90.00
_cell.angle_gamma   90.00
#
_symmetry.space_group_name_H-M   'P 1'
#
loop_
_entity.id
_entity.type
_entity.pdbx_description
1 polymer ?
#
loop_
_entity_poly.entity_id
_entity_poly.type
_entity_poly.pdbx_seq_one_letter_code
_entity_poly.pdbx_strand_id
1 'polypeptide(L)'
;MSVFSPRVTTDLQPDYTDVGRFANFSGWRDLPPAEKAVAIWRYITDRKTGLFPVQGIYEDDDPGPEYAFYDERDVSKVLNVHGHGYCGLLSPTLDGVFTHAGFADSRIIRMKENHHCVTEVFYDDAWHYFDVDLRGLLFKADGSVANLEEACSERSLWTDPPVAVEPFYPLDDKPAMFESFARCRLERLFAWHKNGHTMDFVLRPGESLTRYWDPQGRWFHPWPTAGGFNMDFLRRRFEADPRGLKSKHPGWSKWTHGNGEWVYTPRLREGFADLEQGAHEMEGVALTQRGVEAAEDGFVSFAVHTPYIIVGEVDQIGPPSKIHGAAILTYQSLGPTTVCVSVDDGFTWQTVGGTTGKDVTTIDLTPQVVDHYDYLVRFDLPAGSGLDEFSLTTWTQLSPPSLPRLTKGNNTF
;
A
#
# COMPACT_ATOMS: atom_id res chain seq x y z
N MET A 1 -22.08 11.35 -14.63
CA MET A 1 -22.04 9.85 -14.69
C MET A 1 -20.81 9.42 -13.91
N SER A 2 -20.98 8.53 -12.95
CA SER A 2 -19.90 7.96 -12.17
C SER A 2 -19.21 6.81 -12.96
N VAL A 3 -17.90 6.64 -12.72
CA VAL A 3 -17.11 5.55 -13.31
C VAL A 3 -16.70 4.61 -12.18
N PHE A 4 -17.05 3.33 -12.33
CA PHE A 4 -16.83 2.31 -11.31
C PHE A 4 -15.54 1.54 -11.60
N SER A 5 -14.64 1.46 -10.63
CA SER A 5 -13.39 0.70 -10.65
C SER A 5 -12.65 0.74 -12.00
N PRO A 6 -12.33 1.93 -12.53
CA PRO A 6 -11.61 2.03 -13.79
C PRO A 6 -10.23 1.38 -13.65
N ARG A 7 -9.90 0.53 -14.63
CA ARG A 7 -8.65 -0.25 -14.62
C ARG A 7 -7.80 0.09 -15.83
N VAL A 8 -6.51 0.18 -15.60
CA VAL A 8 -5.52 0.27 -16.67
C VAL A 8 -4.70 -1.01 -16.60
N THR A 9 -4.84 -1.86 -17.59
CA THR A 9 -4.16 -3.16 -17.67
C THR A 9 -3.25 -3.22 -18.89
N THR A 10 -2.27 -4.10 -18.88
CA THR A 10 -1.35 -4.37 -19.98
C THR A 10 -1.02 -5.85 -19.99
N ASP A 11 -0.73 -6.41 -21.16
CA ASP A 11 -0.31 -7.81 -21.30
C ASP A 11 1.12 -8.07 -20.77
N LEU A 12 1.82 -7.01 -20.36
CA LEU A 12 3.22 -7.08 -19.91
C LEU A 12 3.36 -7.41 -18.42
N GLN A 13 2.25 -7.36 -17.66
CA GLN A 13 2.26 -7.60 -16.22
C GLN A 13 0.91 -8.16 -15.75
N PRO A 14 0.87 -8.83 -14.58
CA PRO A 14 -0.39 -9.25 -13.97
C PRO A 14 -1.27 -8.05 -13.59
N ASP A 15 -2.57 -8.29 -13.54
CA ASP A 15 -3.53 -7.34 -12.97
C ASP A 15 -3.43 -7.34 -11.44
N TYR A 16 -2.87 -6.29 -10.89
CA TYR A 16 -2.65 -6.14 -9.45
C TYR A 16 -3.93 -5.83 -8.67
N THR A 17 -5.01 -5.42 -9.34
CA THR A 17 -6.24 -4.99 -8.66
C THR A 17 -7.04 -6.13 -8.05
N ASP A 18 -6.68 -7.37 -8.36
CA ASP A 18 -7.32 -8.57 -7.83
C ASP A 18 -6.29 -9.70 -7.70
N VAL A 19 -6.18 -10.28 -6.51
CA VAL A 19 -5.17 -11.32 -6.22
C VAL A 19 -5.35 -12.56 -7.09
N GLY A 20 -6.60 -12.93 -7.38
CA GLY A 20 -6.91 -14.07 -8.27
C GLY A 20 -6.45 -13.79 -9.70
N ARG A 21 -6.66 -12.58 -10.21
CA ARG A 21 -6.17 -12.18 -11.54
C ARG A 21 -4.66 -12.09 -11.58
N PHE A 22 -4.04 -11.53 -10.53
CA PHE A 22 -2.59 -11.54 -10.40
C PHE A 22 -2.04 -12.96 -10.46
N ALA A 23 -2.56 -13.85 -9.63
CA ALA A 23 -2.12 -15.24 -9.52
C ALA A 23 -2.32 -16.05 -10.81
N ASN A 24 -3.33 -15.69 -11.63
CA ASN A 24 -3.67 -16.34 -12.89
C ASN A 24 -3.22 -15.58 -14.15
N PHE A 25 -2.18 -14.76 -14.03
CA PHE A 25 -1.60 -14.05 -15.17
C PHE A 25 -1.14 -15.01 -16.27
N SER A 26 -1.36 -14.65 -17.53
CA SER A 26 -1.04 -15.47 -18.70
C SER A 26 0.44 -15.88 -18.80
N GLY A 27 1.34 -15.11 -18.16
CA GLY A 27 2.76 -15.41 -18.14
C GLY A 27 3.15 -16.66 -17.34
N TRP A 28 2.25 -17.17 -16.47
CA TRP A 28 2.55 -18.37 -15.68
C TRP A 28 1.37 -19.32 -15.42
N ARG A 29 0.12 -18.90 -15.65
CA ARG A 29 -1.07 -19.69 -15.26
C ARG A 29 -1.08 -21.10 -15.85
N ASP A 30 -0.58 -21.26 -17.09
CA ASP A 30 -0.61 -22.49 -17.85
C ASP A 30 0.70 -23.31 -17.75
N LEU A 31 1.66 -22.84 -16.93
CA LEU A 31 2.91 -23.56 -16.68
C LEU A 31 2.69 -24.79 -15.76
N PRO A 32 3.54 -25.82 -15.85
CA PRO A 32 3.60 -26.88 -14.87
C PRO A 32 3.79 -26.32 -13.45
N PRO A 33 3.31 -27.01 -12.39
CA PRO A 33 3.32 -26.46 -11.02
C PRO A 33 4.68 -25.94 -10.55
N ALA A 34 5.76 -26.69 -10.77
CA ALA A 34 7.11 -26.27 -10.40
C ALA A 34 7.56 -24.99 -11.13
N GLU A 35 7.34 -24.92 -12.44
CA GLU A 35 7.68 -23.75 -13.24
C GLU A 35 6.82 -22.55 -12.88
N LYS A 36 5.53 -22.78 -12.62
CA LYS A 36 4.58 -21.75 -12.16
C LYS A 36 5.01 -21.13 -10.84
N ALA A 37 5.35 -21.96 -9.84
CA ALA A 37 5.80 -21.47 -8.53
C ALA A 37 7.06 -20.61 -8.64
N VAL A 38 8.04 -21.08 -9.40
CA VAL A 38 9.29 -20.35 -9.65
C VAL A 38 9.02 -19.05 -10.44
N ALA A 39 8.14 -19.05 -11.43
CA ALA A 39 7.80 -17.88 -12.23
C ALA A 39 7.12 -16.80 -11.38
N ILE A 40 6.16 -17.17 -10.54
CA ILE A 40 5.49 -16.26 -9.60
C ILE A 40 6.52 -15.67 -8.63
N TRP A 41 7.32 -16.52 -7.99
CA TRP A 41 8.33 -16.07 -7.05
C TRP A 41 9.35 -15.12 -7.71
N ARG A 42 9.87 -15.47 -8.90
CA ARG A 42 10.80 -14.61 -9.65
C ARG A 42 10.19 -13.25 -9.95
N TYR A 43 8.92 -13.22 -10.35
CA TYR A 43 8.24 -11.96 -10.63
C TYR A 43 8.11 -11.09 -9.38
N ILE A 44 7.71 -11.69 -8.26
CA ILE A 44 7.54 -10.98 -6.96
C ILE A 44 8.88 -10.51 -6.39
N THR A 45 9.97 -11.24 -6.66
CA THR A 45 11.31 -10.90 -6.15
C THR A 45 12.17 -10.11 -7.13
N ASP A 46 11.73 -9.91 -8.36
CA ASP A 46 12.48 -9.14 -9.37
C ASP A 46 12.65 -7.68 -8.93
N ARG A 47 13.86 -7.16 -9.10
CA ARG A 47 14.23 -5.80 -8.65
C ARG A 47 13.49 -4.67 -9.33
N LYS A 48 12.89 -4.93 -10.50
CA LYS A 48 12.19 -3.92 -11.30
C LYS A 48 10.68 -4.02 -11.19
N THR A 49 10.17 -5.20 -10.85
CA THR A 49 8.75 -5.53 -10.94
C THR A 49 8.17 -6.09 -9.67
N GLY A 50 9.05 -6.48 -8.75
CA GLY A 50 8.66 -7.16 -7.53
C GLY A 50 8.53 -6.22 -6.33
N LEU A 51 8.20 -6.85 -5.21
CA LEU A 51 8.14 -6.22 -3.92
C LEU A 51 9.55 -5.94 -3.37
N PHE A 52 9.68 -4.88 -2.61
CA PHE A 52 10.95 -4.50 -2.00
C PHE A 52 11.08 -5.10 -0.60
N PRO A 53 12.03 -6.00 -0.35
CA PRO A 53 12.34 -6.43 1.00
C PRO A 53 13.00 -5.26 1.76
N VAL A 54 12.47 -4.94 2.93
CA VAL A 54 13.01 -3.89 3.82
C VAL A 54 13.96 -4.45 4.87
N GLN A 55 14.30 -5.72 4.79
CA GLN A 55 15.31 -6.34 5.63
C GLN A 55 16.67 -5.63 5.43
N GLY A 56 17.41 -5.43 6.51
CA GLY A 56 18.63 -4.60 6.48
C GLY A 56 18.37 -3.12 6.81
N ILE A 57 17.13 -2.69 6.94
CA ILE A 57 16.81 -1.45 7.65
C ILE A 57 17.15 -1.60 9.15
N TYR A 58 17.21 -2.81 9.63
CA TYR A 58 17.37 -3.20 11.03
C TYR A 58 18.77 -3.67 11.41
N GLU A 59 19.75 -3.52 10.52
CA GLU A 59 21.13 -3.81 10.88
C GLU A 59 21.72 -2.70 11.71
N ASP A 60 22.35 -3.11 12.76
CA ASP A 60 23.22 -2.47 13.74
C ASP A 60 22.54 -1.99 15.02
N ASP A 61 22.73 -2.81 16.07
CA ASP A 61 22.84 -2.47 17.51
C ASP A 61 21.72 -1.66 18.17
N ASP A 62 20.59 -1.46 17.54
CA ASP A 62 19.43 -0.92 18.22
C ASP A 62 18.38 -2.03 18.40
N PRO A 63 18.21 -2.53 19.63
CA PRO A 63 17.01 -3.26 19.98
C PRO A 63 15.88 -2.24 19.94
N GLY A 64 15.48 -1.85 18.73
CA GLY A 64 14.37 -0.94 18.52
C GLY A 64 13.21 -1.35 19.40
N PRO A 65 12.41 -0.39 19.85
CA PRO A 65 11.22 -0.70 20.64
C PRO A 65 10.44 -1.79 19.93
N GLU A 66 9.81 -2.66 20.72
CA GLU A 66 8.88 -3.68 20.21
C GLU A 66 8.09 -3.02 19.11
N TYR A 67 8.39 -3.42 17.89
CA TYR A 67 7.87 -2.82 16.69
C TYR A 67 6.36 -2.69 16.83
N ALA A 68 5.84 -1.48 16.85
CA ALA A 68 4.48 -1.27 16.41
C ALA A 68 4.48 -1.64 14.92
N PHE A 69 4.47 -2.94 14.67
CA PHE A 69 4.48 -3.49 13.35
C PHE A 69 3.25 -2.97 12.67
N TYR A 70 3.46 -2.27 11.62
CA TYR A 70 2.51 -2.19 10.56
C TYR A 70 2.14 -3.64 10.18
N ASP A 71 1.10 -4.17 10.83
CA ASP A 71 0.63 -5.55 10.68
C ASP A 71 -0.32 -5.66 9.47
N GLU A 72 0.11 -5.14 8.34
CA GLU A 72 -0.67 -5.23 7.12
C GLU A 72 -0.31 -6.51 6.37
N ARG A 73 -1.18 -7.51 6.52
CA ARG A 73 -1.05 -8.81 5.86
C ARG A 73 -2.11 -9.01 4.78
N ASP A 74 -2.84 -7.97 4.44
CA ASP A 74 -3.75 -8.03 3.30
C ASP A 74 -2.95 -8.02 2.00
N VAL A 75 -3.10 -9.08 1.22
CA VAL A 75 -2.33 -9.31 -0.01
C VAL A 75 -2.54 -8.18 -1.01
N SER A 76 -3.79 -7.71 -1.15
CA SER A 76 -4.12 -6.61 -2.06
C SER A 76 -3.44 -5.32 -1.65
N LYS A 77 -3.39 -5.01 -0.35
CA LYS A 77 -2.72 -3.81 0.16
C LYS A 77 -1.20 -3.90 -0.02
N VAL A 78 -0.58 -5.04 0.30
CA VAL A 78 0.88 -5.20 0.10
C VAL A 78 1.24 -5.04 -1.38
N LEU A 79 0.48 -5.66 -2.28
CA LEU A 79 0.72 -5.57 -3.73
C LEU A 79 0.48 -4.17 -4.29
N ASN A 80 -0.57 -3.47 -3.87
CA ASN A 80 -1.04 -2.25 -4.53
C ASN A 80 -0.71 -0.95 -3.79
N VAL A 81 -0.58 -0.99 -2.47
CA VAL A 81 -0.41 0.21 -1.64
C VAL A 81 1.02 0.34 -1.13
N HIS A 82 1.57 -0.74 -0.57
CA HIS A 82 2.88 -0.68 0.07
C HIS A 82 4.03 -1.02 -0.87
N GLY A 83 3.93 -2.09 -1.63
CA GLY A 83 4.98 -2.52 -2.56
C GLY A 83 6.28 -2.97 -1.89
N HIS A 84 6.31 -3.00 -0.56
CA HIS A 84 7.47 -3.37 0.23
C HIS A 84 7.05 -4.05 1.53
N GLY A 85 8.01 -4.70 2.17
CA GLY A 85 7.77 -5.35 3.45
C GLY A 85 8.99 -6.11 3.95
N TYR A 86 8.87 -6.66 5.13
CA TYR A 86 9.80 -7.63 5.71
C TYR A 86 9.20 -9.04 5.63
N CYS A 87 9.89 -10.03 6.10
CA CYS A 87 9.47 -11.45 6.00
C CYS A 87 8.02 -11.69 6.45
N GLY A 88 7.57 -11.03 7.54
CA GLY A 88 6.21 -11.14 8.07
C GLY A 88 5.11 -10.52 7.21
N LEU A 89 5.45 -9.74 6.18
CA LEU A 89 4.53 -9.17 5.20
C LEU A 89 4.65 -9.88 3.85
N LEU A 90 5.89 -10.14 3.42
CA LEU A 90 6.17 -10.69 2.10
C LEU A 90 5.84 -12.17 2.00
N SER A 91 6.09 -12.97 3.06
CA SER A 91 5.72 -14.39 3.06
C SER A 91 4.20 -14.60 3.05
N PRO A 92 3.38 -13.90 3.86
CA PRO A 92 1.93 -13.94 3.71
C PRO A 92 1.43 -13.52 2.32
N THR A 93 2.08 -12.55 1.70
CA THR A 93 1.72 -12.12 0.34
C THR A 93 1.95 -13.23 -0.68
N LEU A 94 3.11 -13.89 -0.63
CA LEU A 94 3.39 -15.02 -1.52
C LEU A 94 2.45 -16.21 -1.26
N ASP A 95 2.18 -16.52 0.01
CA ASP A 95 1.23 -17.57 0.42
C ASP A 95 -0.18 -17.31 -0.15
N GLY A 96 -0.66 -16.08 -0.02
CA GLY A 96 -1.95 -15.67 -0.61
C GLY A 96 -1.97 -15.77 -2.14
N VAL A 97 -0.89 -15.38 -2.83
CA VAL A 97 -0.78 -15.52 -4.28
C VAL A 97 -0.76 -17.00 -4.69
N PHE A 98 -0.01 -17.88 -4.00
CA PHE A 98 0.01 -19.31 -4.28
C PHE A 98 -1.35 -19.96 -4.09
N THR A 99 -2.06 -19.61 -3.01
CA THR A 99 -3.44 -20.06 -2.77
C THR A 99 -4.35 -19.73 -3.95
N HIS A 100 -4.27 -18.52 -4.48
CA HIS A 100 -5.08 -18.09 -5.63
C HIS A 100 -4.58 -18.64 -6.98
N ALA A 101 -3.32 -19.07 -7.06
CA ALA A 101 -2.74 -19.69 -8.25
C ALA A 101 -3.17 -21.15 -8.44
N GLY A 102 -3.94 -21.71 -7.50
CA GLY A 102 -4.51 -23.05 -7.58
C GLY A 102 -3.57 -24.17 -7.13
N PHE A 103 -2.56 -23.87 -6.32
CA PHE A 103 -1.77 -24.90 -5.64
C PHE A 103 -2.62 -25.62 -4.59
N ALA A 104 -2.32 -26.91 -4.37
CA ALA A 104 -3.11 -27.74 -3.46
C ALA A 104 -3.05 -27.28 -2.00
N ASP A 105 -1.89 -26.80 -1.57
CA ASP A 105 -1.67 -26.19 -0.24
C ASP A 105 -0.46 -25.25 -0.31
N SER A 106 -0.48 -24.21 0.53
CA SER A 106 0.68 -23.38 0.82
C SER A 106 0.70 -23.05 2.32
N ARG A 107 1.87 -22.71 2.84
CA ARG A 107 2.02 -22.46 4.26
C ARG A 107 3.15 -21.49 4.56
N ILE A 108 3.02 -20.78 5.69
CA ILE A 108 4.06 -19.91 6.22
C ILE A 108 4.75 -20.63 7.37
N ILE A 109 6.07 -20.68 7.32
CA ILE A 109 6.88 -21.26 8.36
C ILE A 109 7.72 -20.16 9.02
N ARG A 110 7.61 -20.07 10.34
CA ARG A 110 8.44 -19.23 11.18
C ARG A 110 9.70 -19.98 11.60
N MET A 111 10.82 -19.34 11.42
CA MET A 111 12.15 -19.75 11.88
C MET A 111 12.45 -18.99 13.17
N LYS A 112 12.31 -19.67 14.33
CA LYS A 112 12.22 -18.98 15.64
C LYS A 112 13.51 -18.23 16.02
N GLU A 113 14.66 -18.86 15.81
CA GLU A 113 15.92 -18.37 16.33
C GLU A 113 16.51 -17.21 15.52
N ASN A 114 16.10 -17.06 14.26
CA ASN A 114 16.51 -15.93 13.41
C ASN A 114 15.38 -14.93 13.11
N HIS A 115 14.21 -15.11 13.79
CA HIS A 115 13.04 -14.24 13.65
C HIS A 115 12.58 -14.05 12.18
N HIS A 116 12.73 -15.09 11.37
CA HIS A 116 12.41 -15.04 9.95
C HIS A 116 11.16 -15.86 9.62
N CYS A 117 10.46 -15.48 8.56
CA CYS A 117 9.31 -16.22 8.02
C CYS A 117 9.50 -16.46 6.54
N VAL A 118 9.14 -17.65 6.10
CA VAL A 118 9.25 -18.08 4.70
C VAL A 118 7.95 -18.76 4.26
N THR A 119 7.79 -18.94 2.95
CA THR A 119 6.64 -19.63 2.37
C THR A 119 7.07 -20.98 1.83
N GLU A 120 6.25 -22.00 2.08
CA GLU A 120 6.34 -23.26 1.36
C GLU A 120 5.04 -23.51 0.58
N VAL A 121 5.14 -24.08 -0.60
CA VAL A 121 4.01 -24.46 -1.44
C VAL A 121 4.08 -25.94 -1.79
N PHE A 122 2.92 -26.61 -1.81
CA PHE A 122 2.81 -28.04 -2.09
C PHE A 122 2.47 -28.29 -3.55
N TYR A 123 3.35 -28.98 -4.25
CA TYR A 123 3.15 -29.52 -5.61
C TYR A 123 4.02 -30.75 -5.84
N ASP A 124 3.70 -31.55 -6.84
CA ASP A 124 4.43 -32.79 -7.17
C ASP A 124 4.69 -33.69 -5.95
N ASP A 125 3.64 -33.81 -5.09
CA ASP A 125 3.64 -34.60 -3.85
C ASP A 125 4.68 -34.20 -2.79
N ALA A 126 5.21 -32.97 -2.86
CA ALA A 126 6.23 -32.45 -1.94
C ALA A 126 6.03 -30.99 -1.58
N TRP A 127 6.61 -30.57 -0.46
CA TRP A 127 6.75 -29.16 -0.09
C TRP A 127 7.99 -28.55 -0.72
N HIS A 128 7.90 -27.25 -1.09
CA HIS A 128 8.99 -26.51 -1.72
C HIS A 128 9.12 -25.13 -1.11
N TYR A 129 10.32 -24.73 -0.76
CA TYR A 129 10.67 -23.52 -0.05
C TYR A 129 10.89 -22.33 -0.97
N PHE A 130 10.26 -21.20 -0.62
CA PHE A 130 10.41 -19.94 -1.33
C PHE A 130 10.55 -18.79 -0.33
N ASP A 131 11.58 -17.97 -0.51
CA ASP A 131 11.83 -16.81 0.32
C ASP A 131 11.74 -15.53 -0.52
N VAL A 132 10.78 -14.67 -0.20
CA VAL A 132 10.61 -13.39 -0.88
C VAL A 132 11.52 -12.34 -0.29
N ASP A 133 11.69 -12.36 1.01
CA ASP A 133 12.42 -11.35 1.77
C ASP A 133 13.93 -11.45 1.52
N LEU A 134 14.49 -12.63 1.64
CA LEU A 134 15.89 -12.90 1.30
C LEU A 134 16.12 -13.16 -0.21
N ARG A 135 15.05 -13.18 -1.01
CA ARG A 135 15.08 -13.47 -2.44
C ARG A 135 15.80 -14.78 -2.75
N GLY A 136 15.47 -15.82 -2.00
CA GLY A 136 16.14 -17.09 -2.05
C GLY A 136 15.23 -18.27 -2.35
N LEU A 137 15.79 -19.23 -3.04
CA LEU A 137 15.33 -20.60 -3.17
C LEU A 137 16.55 -21.50 -3.45
N LEU A 138 16.45 -22.76 -3.13
CA LEU A 138 17.54 -23.73 -3.28
C LEU A 138 17.07 -24.86 -4.19
N PHE A 139 17.90 -25.22 -5.17
CA PHE A 139 17.63 -26.34 -6.07
C PHE A 139 18.41 -27.59 -5.65
N LYS A 140 17.73 -28.72 -5.73
CA LYS A 140 18.37 -30.06 -5.62
C LYS A 140 19.00 -30.47 -6.94
N ALA A 141 19.77 -31.54 -6.89
CA ALA A 141 20.48 -32.07 -8.07
C ALA A 141 19.54 -32.53 -9.20
N ASP A 142 18.30 -32.90 -8.88
CA ASP A 142 17.27 -33.28 -9.85
C ASP A 142 16.54 -32.05 -10.46
N GLY A 143 16.92 -30.85 -10.06
CA GLY A 143 16.32 -29.57 -10.51
C GLY A 143 15.05 -29.16 -9.77
N SER A 144 14.57 -29.95 -8.82
CA SER A 144 13.43 -29.55 -7.97
C SER A 144 13.86 -28.53 -6.91
N VAL A 145 12.93 -27.70 -6.47
CA VAL A 145 13.16 -26.78 -5.36
C VAL A 145 13.16 -27.56 -4.04
N ALA A 146 14.17 -27.35 -3.20
CA ALA A 146 14.26 -27.98 -1.89
C ALA A 146 13.13 -27.50 -0.95
N ASN A 147 12.74 -28.30 0.02
CA ASN A 147 11.90 -27.86 1.12
C ASN A 147 12.74 -27.19 2.22
N LEU A 148 12.07 -26.58 3.21
CA LEU A 148 12.76 -25.85 4.27
C LEU A 148 13.56 -26.77 5.21
N GLU A 149 13.11 -28.00 5.45
CA GLU A 149 13.85 -28.97 6.26
C GLU A 149 15.17 -29.39 5.57
N GLU A 150 15.13 -29.63 4.25
CA GLU A 150 16.32 -29.84 3.43
C GLU A 150 17.24 -28.61 3.47
N ALA A 151 16.69 -27.39 3.34
CA ALA A 151 17.45 -26.15 3.46
C ALA A 151 18.13 -25.99 4.83
N CYS A 152 17.53 -26.47 5.91
CA CYS A 152 18.09 -26.44 7.26
C CYS A 152 19.09 -27.56 7.55
N SER A 153 19.09 -28.66 6.79
CA SER A 153 19.91 -29.85 7.07
C SER A 153 21.00 -30.12 6.05
N GLU A 154 20.84 -29.67 4.83
CA GLU A 154 21.75 -30.01 3.72
C GLU A 154 22.66 -28.83 3.33
N ARG A 155 23.85 -28.77 3.94
CA ARG A 155 24.82 -27.69 3.69
C ARG A 155 25.23 -27.55 2.21
N SER A 156 25.27 -28.66 1.47
CA SER A 156 25.64 -28.66 0.04
C SER A 156 24.71 -27.83 -0.83
N LEU A 157 23.42 -27.74 -0.48
CA LEU A 157 22.46 -26.87 -1.19
C LEU A 157 22.90 -25.39 -1.19
N TRP A 158 23.62 -24.97 -0.17
CA TRP A 158 24.11 -23.59 -0.01
C TRP A 158 25.50 -23.39 -0.59
N THR A 159 26.43 -24.32 -0.31
CA THR A 159 27.87 -24.15 -0.60
C THR A 159 28.26 -24.65 -1.98
N ASP A 160 27.53 -25.62 -2.51
CA ASP A 160 27.78 -26.22 -3.82
C ASP A 160 26.46 -26.47 -4.57
N PRO A 161 25.67 -25.41 -4.82
CA PRO A 161 24.35 -25.55 -5.41
C PRO A 161 24.49 -26.09 -6.86
N PRO A 162 23.69 -27.10 -7.25
CA PRO A 162 23.71 -27.67 -8.59
C PRO A 162 23.27 -26.69 -9.67
N VAL A 163 22.51 -25.65 -9.28
CA VAL A 163 22.08 -24.55 -10.14
C VAL A 163 22.53 -23.25 -9.48
N ALA A 164 23.22 -22.41 -10.24
CA ALA A 164 23.56 -21.07 -9.79
C ALA A 164 22.26 -20.27 -9.59
N VAL A 165 21.86 -20.09 -8.36
CA VAL A 165 20.76 -19.20 -7.98
C VAL A 165 21.36 -17.84 -7.69
N GLU A 166 20.63 -16.76 -7.99
CA GLU A 166 21.03 -15.45 -7.53
C GLU A 166 21.22 -15.49 -6.00
N PRO A 167 22.29 -14.86 -5.49
CA PRO A 167 22.61 -14.95 -4.08
C PRO A 167 21.45 -14.43 -3.23
N PHE A 168 21.19 -15.10 -2.12
CA PHE A 168 20.31 -14.61 -1.08
C PHE A 168 20.76 -13.20 -0.69
N TYR A 169 19.85 -12.28 -0.75
CA TYR A 169 20.08 -10.95 -0.29
C TYR A 169 19.79 -10.87 1.22
N PRO A 170 20.59 -10.19 2.06
CA PRO A 170 21.78 -9.38 1.77
C PRO A 170 23.13 -10.11 1.93
N LEU A 171 23.16 -11.42 2.07
CA LEU A 171 24.34 -12.14 2.54
C LEU A 171 25.05 -12.89 1.41
N ASP A 172 26.26 -12.42 1.08
CA ASP A 172 27.17 -13.14 0.20
C ASP A 172 27.79 -14.40 0.88
N ASP A 173 27.62 -14.54 2.22
CA ASP A 173 28.16 -15.64 3.00
C ASP A 173 27.14 -16.78 3.15
N LYS A 174 27.10 -17.65 2.13
CA LYS A 174 26.24 -18.83 2.11
C LYS A 174 26.49 -19.81 3.26
N PRO A 175 27.75 -20.07 3.69
CA PRO A 175 27.99 -20.88 4.87
C PRO A 175 27.35 -20.32 6.14
N ALA A 176 27.46 -19.01 6.39
CA ALA A 176 26.82 -18.37 7.53
C ALA A 176 25.29 -18.42 7.44
N MET A 177 24.72 -18.31 6.23
CA MET A 177 23.29 -18.52 5.99
C MET A 177 22.86 -19.92 6.39
N PHE A 178 23.58 -20.95 5.94
CA PHE A 178 23.29 -22.34 6.35
C PHE A 178 23.32 -22.48 7.87
N GLU A 179 24.35 -22.01 8.54
CA GLU A 179 24.46 -22.08 10.02
C GLU A 179 23.30 -21.34 10.71
N SER A 180 22.83 -20.26 10.13
CA SER A 180 21.64 -19.54 10.62
C SER A 180 20.37 -20.37 10.48
N PHE A 181 20.18 -21.01 9.34
CA PHE A 181 19.00 -21.86 9.07
C PHE A 181 19.05 -23.16 9.89
N ALA A 182 20.19 -23.83 9.95
CA ALA A 182 20.37 -25.15 10.58
C ALA A 182 20.05 -25.16 12.08
N ARG A 183 20.16 -24.03 12.77
CA ARG A 183 19.84 -23.93 14.21
C ARG A 183 18.41 -23.57 14.51
N CYS A 184 17.59 -23.28 13.49
CA CYS A 184 16.23 -22.80 13.70
C CYS A 184 15.23 -23.92 13.98
N ARG A 185 14.36 -23.69 14.93
CA ARG A 185 13.14 -24.47 15.10
C ARG A 185 12.08 -23.91 14.17
N LEU A 186 11.44 -24.82 13.44
CA LEU A 186 10.40 -24.50 12.46
C LEU A 186 9.02 -24.56 13.12
N GLU A 187 8.20 -23.56 12.86
CA GLU A 187 6.83 -23.47 13.38
C GLU A 187 5.88 -23.05 12.27
N ARG A 188 4.86 -23.86 11.98
CA ARG A 188 3.82 -23.50 11.02
C ARG A 188 2.96 -22.39 11.61
N LEU A 189 2.78 -21.30 10.85
CA LEU A 189 1.83 -20.26 11.16
C LEU A 189 0.53 -20.49 10.38
N PHE A 190 -0.61 -20.29 11.03
CA PHE A 190 -1.92 -20.54 10.45
C PHE A 190 -2.64 -19.22 10.15
N ALA A 191 -3.34 -19.17 9.01
CA ALA A 191 -4.21 -18.07 8.59
C ALA A 191 -3.53 -16.67 8.71
N TRP A 192 -2.31 -16.57 8.23
CA TRP A 192 -1.51 -15.37 8.43
C TRP A 192 -1.72 -14.30 7.34
N HIS A 193 -2.08 -14.68 6.12
CA HIS A 193 -2.49 -13.70 5.12
C HIS A 193 -3.98 -13.33 5.30
N LYS A 194 -4.31 -12.10 4.92
CA LYS A 194 -5.67 -11.58 4.88
C LYS A 194 -6.02 -11.26 3.42
N ASN A 195 -7.29 -11.42 3.07
CA ASN A 195 -7.84 -11.11 1.75
C ASN A 195 -9.21 -10.44 1.96
N GLY A 196 -9.22 -9.22 2.44
CA GLY A 196 -10.46 -8.49 2.71
C GLY A 196 -10.53 -7.16 1.98
N HIS A 197 -9.37 -6.63 1.61
CA HIS A 197 -9.29 -5.36 0.91
C HIS A 197 -9.51 -5.52 -0.59
N THR A 198 -10.33 -4.65 -1.16
CA THR A 198 -10.54 -4.56 -2.61
C THR A 198 -9.89 -3.29 -3.16
N MET A 199 -9.50 -3.33 -4.43
CA MET A 199 -8.99 -2.16 -5.14
C MET A 199 -10.11 -1.43 -5.88
N ASP A 200 -11.36 -1.65 -5.48
CA ASP A 200 -12.52 -1.02 -6.07
C ASP A 200 -12.70 0.41 -5.56
N PHE A 201 -13.09 1.30 -6.44
CA PHE A 201 -13.41 2.69 -6.14
C PHE A 201 -14.35 3.29 -7.18
N VAL A 202 -14.89 4.43 -6.89
CA VAL A 202 -15.79 5.16 -7.79
C VAL A 202 -15.22 6.54 -8.03
N LEU A 203 -15.11 6.93 -9.29
CA LEU A 203 -14.90 8.33 -9.65
C LEU A 203 -16.26 8.98 -9.92
N ARG A 204 -16.63 9.91 -9.07
CA ARG A 204 -17.89 10.66 -9.17
C ARG A 204 -17.77 11.77 -10.22
N PRO A 205 -18.87 12.38 -10.67
CA PRO A 205 -18.81 13.59 -11.47
C PRO A 205 -17.99 14.69 -10.77
N GLY A 206 -16.99 15.22 -11.47
CA GLY A 206 -16.06 16.20 -10.90
C GLY A 206 -14.90 15.59 -10.10
N GLU A 207 -14.76 14.27 -10.10
CA GLU A 207 -13.65 13.58 -9.44
C GLU A 207 -12.64 13.00 -10.44
N SER A 208 -11.38 13.08 -10.11
CA SER A 208 -10.28 12.51 -10.90
C SER A 208 -9.23 11.86 -10.02
N LEU A 209 -8.57 10.83 -10.54
CA LEU A 209 -7.39 10.22 -9.96
C LEU A 209 -6.23 10.32 -10.94
N THR A 210 -5.16 10.98 -10.53
CA THR A 210 -3.87 10.97 -11.24
C THR A 210 -2.90 10.05 -10.52
N ARG A 211 -2.36 9.04 -11.20
CA ARG A 211 -1.33 8.16 -10.66
C ARG A 211 0.03 8.55 -11.23
N TYR A 212 1.01 8.71 -10.37
CA TYR A 212 2.34 9.17 -10.74
C TYR A 212 3.32 8.00 -10.75
N TRP A 213 4.03 7.81 -11.87
CA TRP A 213 5.18 6.90 -11.94
C TRP A 213 6.38 7.42 -11.13
N ASP A 214 6.55 8.73 -11.09
CA ASP A 214 7.53 9.40 -10.25
C ASP A 214 6.90 9.71 -8.89
N PRO A 215 7.50 9.30 -7.75
CA PRO A 215 6.97 9.60 -6.43
C PRO A 215 6.97 11.11 -6.19
N GLN A 216 5.90 11.58 -5.57
CA GLN A 216 5.68 12.98 -5.22
C GLN A 216 6.13 13.30 -3.78
N GLY A 217 6.97 12.46 -3.19
CA GLY A 217 7.54 12.69 -1.85
C GLY A 217 6.60 12.40 -0.69
N ARG A 218 5.46 11.76 -0.95
CA ARG A 218 4.47 11.41 0.06
C ARG A 218 4.43 9.90 0.23
N TRP A 219 4.55 9.45 1.48
CA TRP A 219 4.58 8.03 1.78
C TRP A 219 4.09 7.73 3.19
N PHE A 220 3.66 6.48 3.41
CA PHE A 220 3.15 6.04 4.69
C PHE A 220 4.26 5.98 5.74
N HIS A 221 4.00 6.67 6.85
CA HIS A 221 4.89 6.73 8.00
C HIS A 221 4.19 6.07 9.20
N PRO A 222 4.28 4.76 9.38
CA PRO A 222 3.57 4.09 10.46
C PRO A 222 4.03 4.54 11.87
N TRP A 223 5.11 5.31 11.95
CA TRP A 223 5.82 5.60 13.19
C TRP A 223 5.55 6.95 13.84
N PRO A 224 5.16 8.02 13.16
CA PRO A 224 4.85 9.29 13.83
C PRO A 224 3.66 9.18 14.78
N THR A 225 2.72 8.28 14.49
CA THR A 225 1.51 8.08 15.30
C THR A 225 1.68 7.04 16.41
N ALA A 226 2.61 6.12 16.28
CA ALA A 226 2.81 5.01 17.21
C ALA A 226 3.69 5.30 18.44
N GLY A 227 4.25 6.51 18.55
CA GLY A 227 4.90 6.99 19.79
C GLY A 227 6.14 6.23 20.27
N GLY A 228 6.77 5.39 19.45
CA GLY A 228 7.78 4.48 19.93
C GLY A 228 8.97 4.18 19.02
N PHE A 229 9.07 4.81 17.86
CA PHE A 229 10.13 4.48 16.92
C PHE A 229 11.42 5.31 17.15
N ASN A 230 12.60 4.69 16.96
CA ASN A 230 13.86 5.43 17.02
C ASN A 230 14.02 6.32 15.77
N MET A 231 13.54 7.54 15.91
CA MET A 231 13.55 8.54 14.84
C MET A 231 14.97 8.95 14.44
N ASP A 232 15.96 8.80 15.33
CA ASP A 232 17.37 9.09 14.98
C ASP A 232 17.93 8.09 13.97
N PHE A 233 17.48 6.87 14.04
CA PHE A 233 17.82 5.84 13.05
C PHE A 233 17.23 6.17 11.67
N LEU A 234 15.95 6.51 11.61
CA LEU A 234 15.31 6.94 10.37
C LEU A 234 15.96 8.21 9.84
N ARG A 235 16.21 9.21 10.69
CA ARG A 235 16.86 10.46 10.31
C ARG A 235 18.22 10.21 9.66
N ARG A 236 19.08 9.43 10.27
CA ARG A 236 20.42 9.10 9.71
C ARG A 236 20.31 8.42 8.34
N ARG A 237 19.30 7.60 8.15
CA ARG A 237 19.07 6.95 6.85
C ARG A 237 18.50 7.88 5.79
N PHE A 238 17.60 8.76 6.17
CA PHE A 238 17.05 9.76 5.25
C PHE A 238 18.03 10.87 4.91
N GLU A 239 18.88 11.29 5.85
CA GLU A 239 19.99 12.20 5.56
C GLU A 239 20.99 11.59 4.56
N ALA A 240 21.16 10.28 4.60
CA ALA A 240 21.99 9.55 3.65
C ALA A 240 21.32 9.39 2.27
N ASP A 241 19.99 9.33 2.21
CA ASP A 241 19.20 9.28 0.97
C ASP A 241 17.77 9.79 1.21
N PRO A 242 17.51 11.07 1.02
CA PRO A 242 16.20 11.68 1.26
C PRO A 242 15.08 11.15 0.34
N ARG A 243 15.39 10.29 -0.65
CA ARG A 243 14.41 9.65 -1.53
C ARG A 243 14.18 8.18 -1.19
N GLY A 244 14.57 7.79 0.00
CA GLY A 244 14.43 6.42 0.47
C GLY A 244 15.77 5.78 0.70
N LEU A 245 15.77 4.90 1.15
CA LEU A 245 16.48 3.74 1.54
C LEU A 245 17.74 3.55 0.66
N LYS A 246 18.80 4.32 0.92
CA LYS A 246 20.12 3.80 0.64
C LYS A 246 20.34 2.65 1.62
N SER A 247 19.79 1.52 1.27
CA SER A 247 20.35 0.32 1.82
C SER A 247 21.80 0.24 1.35
N LYS A 248 22.65 -0.45 2.10
CA LYS A 248 24.00 -0.85 1.67
C LYS A 248 23.99 -1.62 0.34
N HIS A 249 22.83 -1.76 -0.29
CA HIS A 249 22.55 -2.62 -1.42
C HIS A 249 22.32 -1.79 -2.67
N PRO A 250 23.26 -1.87 -3.63
CA PRO A 250 23.10 -1.24 -4.93
C PRO A 250 21.89 -1.91 -5.64
N GLY A 251 20.80 -1.23 -5.74
CA GLY A 251 19.59 -1.72 -6.41
C GLY A 251 18.29 -1.48 -5.66
N TRP A 252 18.35 -1.04 -4.42
CA TRP A 252 17.20 -0.44 -3.76
C TRP A 252 17.02 0.94 -4.37
N SER A 253 16.04 0.99 -5.22
CA SER A 253 15.80 2.23 -5.92
C SER A 253 15.05 3.19 -5.02
N LYS A 254 15.27 4.46 -5.29
CA LYS A 254 14.48 5.60 -4.87
C LYS A 254 12.97 5.49 -5.16
N TRP A 255 12.48 4.32 -5.57
CA TRP A 255 11.13 4.05 -6.07
C TRP A 255 10.41 3.02 -5.22
N THR A 256 10.49 3.13 -3.91
CA THR A 256 9.79 2.21 -3.01
C THR A 256 8.29 2.45 -2.95
N HIS A 257 7.81 3.64 -3.37
CA HIS A 257 6.40 4.00 -3.38
C HIS A 257 6.11 5.01 -4.47
N GLY A 258 4.89 4.95 -5.00
CA GLY A 258 4.30 5.92 -5.90
C GLY A 258 3.22 6.74 -5.19
N ASN A 259 2.62 7.67 -5.92
CA ASN A 259 1.54 8.48 -5.38
C ASN A 259 0.34 8.55 -6.32
N GLY A 260 -0.84 8.65 -5.71
CA GLY A 260 -2.09 9.00 -6.34
C GLY A 260 -2.61 10.34 -5.82
N GLU A 261 -3.03 11.20 -6.71
CA GLU A 261 -3.69 12.46 -6.39
C GLU A 261 -5.15 12.37 -6.79
N TRP A 262 -6.02 12.46 -5.81
CA TRP A 262 -7.46 12.51 -5.96
C TRP A 262 -7.92 13.95 -5.86
N VAL A 263 -8.62 14.42 -6.87
CA VAL A 263 -9.19 15.77 -6.88
C VAL A 263 -10.69 15.65 -7.10
N TYR A 264 -11.49 16.18 -6.15
CA TYR A 264 -12.93 16.21 -6.23
C TYR A 264 -13.43 17.67 -6.22
N THR A 265 -14.04 18.08 -7.33
CA THR A 265 -14.58 19.43 -7.54
C THR A 265 -15.96 19.32 -8.19
N PRO A 266 -17.01 19.01 -7.40
CA PRO A 266 -18.37 18.89 -7.92
C PRO A 266 -18.97 20.26 -8.28
N ARG A 267 -19.85 20.27 -9.27
CA ARG A 267 -20.65 21.45 -9.60
C ARG A 267 -21.87 21.50 -8.70
N LEU A 268 -21.87 22.45 -7.76
CA LEU A 268 -22.90 22.59 -6.73
C LEU A 268 -24.00 23.58 -7.13
N ARG A 269 -24.49 23.54 -8.37
CA ARG A 269 -25.51 24.47 -8.87
C ARG A 269 -26.66 23.74 -9.52
N GLU A 270 -27.81 24.36 -9.50
CA GLU A 270 -29.00 23.86 -10.19
C GLU A 270 -28.74 23.54 -11.66
N GLY A 271 -29.26 22.41 -12.14
CA GLY A 271 -29.04 21.90 -13.48
C GLY A 271 -27.88 20.92 -13.60
N PHE A 272 -27.11 20.68 -12.53
CA PHE A 272 -26.10 19.61 -12.47
C PHE A 272 -26.50 18.55 -11.46
N ALA A 273 -26.20 17.28 -11.80
CA ALA A 273 -26.52 16.13 -10.94
C ALA A 273 -25.35 15.75 -9.99
N ASP A 274 -24.33 16.61 -9.90
CA ASP A 274 -23.10 16.27 -9.18
C ASP A 274 -23.35 16.15 -7.67
N LEU A 275 -24.22 16.98 -7.11
CA LEU A 275 -24.60 16.90 -5.70
C LEU A 275 -25.38 15.61 -5.40
N GLU A 276 -26.40 15.30 -6.21
CA GLU A 276 -27.22 14.08 -6.03
C GLU A 276 -26.42 12.80 -6.17
N GLN A 277 -25.38 12.81 -7.01
CA GLN A 277 -24.51 11.66 -7.26
C GLN A 277 -23.28 11.59 -6.33
N GLY A 278 -22.97 12.67 -5.63
CA GLY A 278 -21.73 12.79 -4.88
C GLY A 278 -21.88 13.08 -3.39
N ALA A 279 -23.04 13.63 -2.97
CA ALA A 279 -23.30 13.78 -1.54
C ALA A 279 -23.45 12.42 -0.87
N HIS A 280 -22.87 12.29 0.32
CA HIS A 280 -23.07 11.13 1.18
C HIS A 280 -24.39 11.26 1.93
N GLU A 281 -24.61 12.42 2.52
CA GLU A 281 -25.83 12.76 3.27
C GLU A 281 -26.07 14.27 3.17
N MET A 282 -27.33 14.66 3.18
CA MET A 282 -27.71 16.07 3.22
C MET A 282 -29.08 16.26 3.90
N GLU A 283 -29.20 17.31 4.68
CA GLU A 283 -30.43 17.68 5.39
C GLU A 283 -30.56 19.20 5.44
N GLY A 284 -31.81 19.74 5.31
CA GLY A 284 -32.09 21.15 5.41
C GLY A 284 -31.49 22.05 4.32
N VAL A 285 -31.00 21.47 3.23
CA VAL A 285 -30.32 22.19 2.15
C VAL A 285 -30.96 21.94 0.79
N ALA A 286 -30.78 22.86 -0.15
CA ALA A 286 -31.25 22.74 -1.52
C ALA A 286 -30.24 23.31 -2.52
N LEU A 287 -30.23 22.77 -3.74
CA LEU A 287 -29.49 23.34 -4.87
C LEU A 287 -30.19 24.60 -5.38
N THR A 288 -29.40 25.62 -5.62
CA THR A 288 -29.81 26.87 -6.24
C THR A 288 -28.89 27.28 -7.37
N GLN A 289 -29.15 28.37 -8.05
CA GLN A 289 -28.23 28.95 -9.04
C GLN A 289 -26.91 29.46 -8.43
N ARG A 290 -26.83 29.62 -7.13
CA ARG A 290 -25.63 30.11 -6.43
C ARG A 290 -24.83 29.03 -5.75
N GLY A 291 -25.41 27.82 -5.57
CA GLY A 291 -24.76 26.73 -4.85
C GLY A 291 -25.77 25.94 -4.01
N VAL A 292 -25.27 25.24 -3.00
CA VAL A 292 -26.07 24.58 -1.97
C VAL A 292 -26.43 25.61 -0.89
N GLU A 293 -27.71 25.87 -0.66
CA GLU A 293 -28.19 26.87 0.32
C GLU A 293 -29.08 26.20 1.37
N ALA A 294 -28.96 26.68 2.59
CA ALA A 294 -29.73 26.25 3.74
C ALA A 294 -30.84 27.29 4.05
N ALA A 295 -32.13 26.92 3.94
CA ALA A 295 -33.24 27.74 4.35
C ALA A 295 -33.45 27.71 5.87
N GLU A 296 -33.10 26.62 6.50
CA GLU A 296 -33.01 26.37 7.94
C GLU A 296 -31.63 25.81 8.27
N ASP A 297 -31.33 25.57 9.53
CA ASP A 297 -30.05 24.92 9.88
C ASP A 297 -29.97 23.51 9.22
N GLY A 298 -28.93 23.31 8.45
CA GLY A 298 -28.77 22.06 7.66
C GLY A 298 -27.30 21.70 7.45
N PHE A 299 -27.10 20.63 6.73
CA PHE A 299 -25.74 20.19 6.37
C PHE A 299 -25.71 19.45 5.04
N VAL A 300 -24.51 19.36 4.47
CA VAL A 300 -24.17 18.44 3.39
C VAL A 300 -22.84 17.77 3.68
N SER A 301 -22.77 16.47 3.45
CA SER A 301 -21.53 15.68 3.63
C SER A 301 -21.13 14.96 2.36
N PHE A 302 -19.83 14.72 2.23
CA PHE A 302 -19.19 14.03 1.11
C PHE A 302 -18.24 12.97 1.64
N ALA A 303 -18.37 11.75 1.12
CA ALA A 303 -17.44 10.67 1.42
C ALA A 303 -16.22 10.75 0.50
N VAL A 304 -15.05 10.51 1.04
CA VAL A 304 -13.85 10.15 0.28
C VAL A 304 -13.56 8.70 0.59
N HIS A 305 -13.57 7.87 -0.45
CA HIS A 305 -13.24 6.46 -0.37
C HIS A 305 -12.14 6.16 -1.37
N THR A 306 -11.01 5.66 -0.89
CA THR A 306 -9.87 5.30 -1.72
C THR A 306 -9.32 3.93 -1.33
N PRO A 307 -8.98 3.05 -2.31
CA PRO A 307 -8.35 1.78 -2.01
C PRO A 307 -6.88 1.91 -1.59
N TYR A 308 -6.37 3.12 -1.50
CA TYR A 308 -4.99 3.45 -1.17
C TYR A 308 -4.91 4.22 0.14
N ILE A 309 -3.88 4.00 0.93
CA ILE A 309 -3.68 4.71 2.19
C ILE A 309 -3.39 6.20 1.93
N ILE A 310 -4.02 7.07 2.71
CA ILE A 310 -3.86 8.52 2.62
C ILE A 310 -2.55 8.93 3.26
N VAL A 311 -1.73 9.70 2.54
CA VAL A 311 -0.37 10.05 2.94
C VAL A 311 -0.07 11.53 2.71
N GLY A 312 0.72 12.10 3.60
CA GLY A 312 1.20 13.48 3.50
C GLY A 312 2.69 13.58 3.27
N GLU A 313 3.13 14.79 3.08
CA GLU A 313 4.53 15.18 3.04
C GLU A 313 5.05 15.37 4.47
N VAL A 314 6.29 14.97 4.72
CA VAL A 314 6.92 15.11 6.04
C VAL A 314 7.96 16.20 5.99
N ASP A 315 7.79 17.25 6.79
CA ASP A 315 8.70 18.40 6.85
C ASP A 315 10.11 18.02 7.31
N GLN A 316 10.17 17.12 8.27
CA GLN A 316 11.43 16.64 8.82
C GLN A 316 11.27 15.24 9.41
N ILE A 317 12.35 14.50 9.37
CA ILE A 317 12.41 13.20 10.00
C ILE A 317 12.91 13.38 11.43
N GLY A 318 12.12 12.89 12.38
CA GLY A 318 12.39 13.04 13.81
C GLY A 318 11.38 13.92 14.53
N PRO A 319 11.18 13.71 15.84
CA PRO A 319 10.26 14.51 16.63
C PRO A 319 10.71 15.99 16.74
N PRO A 320 9.80 16.96 16.63
CA PRO A 320 8.41 16.78 16.23
C PRO A 320 8.28 16.76 14.70
N SER A 321 8.06 15.58 14.12
CA SER A 321 7.70 15.49 12.70
C SER A 321 6.29 16.05 12.49
N LYS A 322 6.13 16.87 11.47
CA LYS A 322 4.82 17.30 11.02
C LYS A 322 4.55 16.69 9.65
N ILE A 323 3.41 16.04 9.55
CA ILE A 323 2.87 15.58 8.28
C ILE A 323 1.84 16.63 7.84
N HIS A 324 1.87 17.04 6.58
CA HIS A 324 0.95 18.02 6.03
C HIS A 324 0.59 17.67 4.58
N GLY A 325 -0.43 18.30 4.06
CA GLY A 325 -0.82 18.20 2.66
C GLY A 325 -1.33 16.82 2.24
N ALA A 326 -1.78 15.96 3.18
CA ALA A 326 -2.42 14.69 2.85
C ALA A 326 -3.79 14.89 2.25
N ALA A 327 -4.57 15.83 2.80
CA ALA A 327 -5.83 16.25 2.22
C ALA A 327 -6.03 17.75 2.42
N ILE A 328 -6.28 18.46 1.33
CA ILE A 328 -6.50 19.90 1.32
C ILE A 328 -7.90 20.19 0.81
N LEU A 329 -8.70 20.82 1.66
CA LEU A 329 -10.03 21.33 1.33
C LEU A 329 -9.94 22.84 1.08
N THR A 330 -10.38 23.29 -0.10
CA THR A 330 -10.61 24.71 -0.40
C THR A 330 -12.07 24.88 -0.77
N TYR A 331 -12.78 25.84 -0.17
CA TYR A 331 -14.18 26.06 -0.46
C TYR A 331 -14.56 27.56 -0.43
N GLN A 332 -15.59 27.91 -1.18
CA GLN A 332 -16.23 29.24 -1.19
C GLN A 332 -17.55 29.12 -0.50
N SER A 333 -17.72 29.82 0.63
CA SER A 333 -18.97 29.87 1.37
C SER A 333 -19.88 31.03 0.89
N LEU A 334 -21.16 30.85 1.05
CA LEU A 334 -22.18 31.90 0.85
C LEU A 334 -22.63 32.60 2.16
N GLY A 335 -22.04 32.18 3.28
CA GLY A 335 -22.34 32.69 4.63
C GLY A 335 -21.55 31.89 5.67
N PRO A 336 -21.91 32.00 6.95
CA PRO A 336 -21.30 31.24 8.02
C PRO A 336 -21.34 29.73 7.70
N THR A 337 -20.22 29.02 7.91
CA THR A 337 -20.10 27.60 7.61
C THR A 337 -19.15 26.98 8.62
N THR A 338 -19.49 25.82 9.16
CA THR A 338 -18.59 24.99 9.96
C THR A 338 -18.22 23.75 9.18
N VAL A 339 -16.94 23.36 9.22
CA VAL A 339 -16.44 22.15 8.56
C VAL A 339 -16.07 21.12 9.60
N CYS A 340 -16.61 19.92 9.45
CA CYS A 340 -16.35 18.77 10.30
C CYS A 340 -15.79 17.60 9.47
N VAL A 341 -14.98 16.73 10.09
CA VAL A 341 -14.43 15.52 9.51
C VAL A 341 -14.75 14.32 10.41
N SER A 342 -15.06 13.20 9.81
CA SER A 342 -15.20 11.90 10.45
C SER A 342 -14.30 10.88 9.74
N VAL A 343 -13.68 9.97 10.50
CA VAL A 343 -12.89 8.83 10.00
C VAL A 343 -13.47 7.50 10.52
N ASP A 344 -14.69 7.51 11.00
CA ASP A 344 -15.42 6.37 11.57
C ASP A 344 -16.86 6.31 11.05
N ASP A 345 -17.05 6.52 9.75
CA ASP A 345 -18.33 6.46 9.05
C ASP A 345 -19.43 7.38 9.63
N GLY A 346 -19.03 8.51 10.21
CA GLY A 346 -19.95 9.50 10.76
C GLY A 346 -20.39 9.23 12.20
N PHE A 347 -19.86 8.24 12.89
CA PHE A 347 -20.15 7.99 14.30
C PHE A 347 -19.64 9.12 15.18
N THR A 348 -18.47 9.66 14.89
CA THR A 348 -17.94 10.87 15.55
C THR A 348 -17.50 11.92 14.52
N TRP A 349 -17.65 13.19 14.90
CA TRP A 349 -17.31 14.33 14.07
C TRP A 349 -16.37 15.27 14.80
N GLN A 350 -15.28 15.64 14.16
CA GLN A 350 -14.35 16.65 14.66
C GLN A 350 -14.49 17.93 13.84
N THR A 351 -14.75 19.07 14.50
CA THR A 351 -14.68 20.37 13.86
C THR A 351 -13.24 20.71 13.51
N VAL A 352 -12.98 21.00 12.23
CA VAL A 352 -11.63 21.29 11.69
C VAL A 352 -11.47 22.74 11.24
N GLY A 353 -12.58 23.46 11.08
CA GLY A 353 -12.54 24.87 10.69
C GLY A 353 -13.92 25.41 10.34
N GLY A 354 -13.92 26.56 9.70
CA GLY A 354 -15.15 27.24 9.27
C GLY A 354 -14.91 28.70 8.91
N THR A 355 -15.96 29.39 8.50
CA THR A 355 -15.95 30.83 8.25
C THR A 355 -17.19 31.48 8.78
N THR A 356 -17.11 32.76 9.10
CA THR A 356 -18.25 33.55 9.53
C THR A 356 -18.86 34.42 8.40
N GLY A 357 -18.24 34.39 7.23
CA GLY A 357 -18.60 35.24 6.09
C GLY A 357 -18.62 34.52 4.76
N LYS A 358 -18.61 35.31 3.69
CA LYS A 358 -18.56 34.83 2.31
C LYS A 358 -17.11 34.85 1.81
N ASP A 359 -16.33 33.89 2.28
CA ASP A 359 -14.88 33.85 2.04
C ASP A 359 -14.45 32.56 1.35
N VAL A 360 -13.34 32.64 0.65
CA VAL A 360 -12.59 31.43 0.25
C VAL A 360 -11.75 30.99 1.44
N THR A 361 -11.94 29.76 1.84
CA THR A 361 -11.23 29.16 3.00
C THR A 361 -10.51 27.92 2.57
N THR A 362 -9.28 27.76 3.05
CA THR A 362 -8.48 26.52 2.84
C THR A 362 -8.16 25.89 4.18
N ILE A 363 -8.38 24.60 4.30
CA ILE A 363 -8.14 23.80 5.51
C ILE A 363 -7.26 22.61 5.13
N ASP A 364 -6.18 22.39 5.89
CA ASP A 364 -5.41 21.16 5.83
C ASP A 364 -6.02 20.12 6.79
N LEU A 365 -6.60 19.06 6.21
CA LEU A 365 -7.27 17.97 6.93
C LEU A 365 -6.29 16.86 7.35
N THR A 366 -5.01 17.00 7.04
CA THR A 366 -3.98 15.96 7.30
C THR A 366 -4.03 15.39 8.71
N PRO A 367 -4.16 16.21 9.79
CA PRO A 367 -4.16 15.68 11.16
C PRO A 367 -5.27 14.67 11.45
N GLN A 368 -6.36 14.73 10.67
CA GLN A 368 -7.52 13.86 10.87
C GLN A 368 -7.48 12.63 9.97
N VAL A 369 -6.97 12.76 8.73
CA VAL A 369 -7.21 11.76 7.69
C VAL A 369 -5.98 10.96 7.27
N VAL A 370 -4.78 11.39 7.68
CA VAL A 370 -3.55 10.64 7.36
C VAL A 370 -3.63 9.23 7.95
N ASP A 371 -3.09 8.25 7.22
CA ASP A 371 -3.09 6.82 7.58
C ASP A 371 -4.47 6.13 7.53
N HIS A 372 -5.50 6.82 7.05
CA HIS A 372 -6.81 6.24 6.76
C HIS A 372 -6.96 5.93 5.26
N TYR A 373 -8.01 5.19 4.91
CA TYR A 373 -8.43 4.89 3.54
C TYR A 373 -9.70 5.65 3.17
N ASP A 374 -10.46 6.04 4.20
CA ASP A 374 -11.79 6.64 4.08
C ASP A 374 -11.93 7.78 5.06
N TYR A 375 -12.72 8.79 4.68
CA TYR A 375 -13.19 9.82 5.59
C TYR A 375 -14.41 10.54 5.02
N LEU A 376 -15.15 11.21 5.90
CA LEU A 376 -16.27 12.07 5.54
C LEU A 376 -15.89 13.53 5.83
N VAL A 377 -16.28 14.43 4.93
CA VAL A 377 -16.25 15.88 5.15
C VAL A 377 -17.69 16.39 5.20
N ARG A 378 -18.05 17.14 6.22
CA ARG A 378 -19.37 17.74 6.39
C ARG A 378 -19.28 19.26 6.52
N PHE A 379 -20.14 19.94 5.80
CA PHE A 379 -20.37 21.38 5.89
C PHE A 379 -21.69 21.61 6.64
N ASP A 380 -21.60 22.08 7.87
CA ASP A 380 -22.75 22.54 8.63
C ASP A 380 -23.09 23.98 8.22
N LEU A 381 -24.30 24.17 7.77
CA LEU A 381 -24.79 25.40 7.13
C LEU A 381 -25.96 25.99 7.96
N PRO A 382 -25.73 27.04 8.77
CA PRO A 382 -26.82 27.75 9.45
C PRO A 382 -27.83 28.35 8.46
N ALA A 383 -29.03 28.59 8.92
CA ALA A 383 -30.08 29.20 8.13
C ALA A 383 -29.61 30.49 7.41
N GLY A 384 -29.87 30.57 6.10
CA GLY A 384 -29.44 31.66 5.23
C GLY A 384 -27.99 31.62 4.78
N SER A 385 -27.24 30.58 5.14
CA SER A 385 -25.89 30.32 4.64
C SER A 385 -25.88 29.34 3.47
N GLY A 386 -24.69 28.99 2.96
CA GLY A 386 -24.56 28.04 1.88
C GLY A 386 -23.11 27.83 1.45
N LEU A 387 -22.96 26.93 0.48
CA LEU A 387 -21.70 26.51 -0.14
C LEU A 387 -21.81 26.74 -1.65
N ASP A 388 -20.95 27.61 -2.23
CA ASP A 388 -20.93 27.88 -3.66
C ASP A 388 -20.13 26.77 -4.41
N GLU A 389 -18.92 26.54 -3.97
CA GLU A 389 -18.03 25.54 -4.57
C GLU A 389 -17.03 25.02 -3.55
N PHE A 390 -16.47 23.86 -3.81
CA PHE A 390 -15.29 23.36 -3.12
C PHE A 390 -14.42 22.50 -4.03
N SER A 391 -13.16 22.39 -3.64
CA SER A 391 -12.18 21.45 -4.19
C SER A 391 -11.54 20.72 -3.03
N LEU A 392 -11.51 19.39 -3.11
CA LEU A 392 -10.88 18.53 -2.14
C LEU A 392 -9.80 17.72 -2.85
N THR A 393 -8.54 17.95 -2.49
CA THR A 393 -7.40 17.18 -2.99
C THR A 393 -6.93 16.23 -1.91
N THR A 394 -6.86 14.94 -2.21
CA THR A 394 -6.39 13.88 -1.31
C THR A 394 -5.22 13.14 -1.95
N TRP A 395 -4.15 12.97 -1.20
CA TRP A 395 -2.95 12.24 -1.65
C TRP A 395 -2.88 10.86 -1.03
N THR A 396 -2.53 9.89 -1.86
CA THR A 396 -2.43 8.49 -1.45
C THR A 396 -1.10 7.89 -1.87
N GLN A 397 -0.68 6.83 -1.14
CA GLN A 397 0.44 6.00 -1.53
C GLN A 397 -0.03 4.84 -2.38
N LEU A 398 0.78 4.49 -3.37
CA LEU A 398 0.60 3.28 -4.16
C LEU A 398 1.93 2.58 -4.43
N SER A 399 1.83 1.27 -4.63
CA SER A 399 2.97 0.43 -4.97
C SER A 399 3.41 0.68 -6.42
N PRO A 400 4.65 1.07 -6.70
CA PRO A 400 5.13 1.26 -8.06
C PRO A 400 4.99 0.02 -8.96
N PRO A 401 5.21 -1.21 -8.48
CA PRO A 401 4.96 -2.43 -9.25
C PRO A 401 3.52 -2.58 -9.76
N SER A 402 2.54 -2.00 -9.07
CA SER A 402 1.13 -2.06 -9.51
C SER A 402 0.77 -1.07 -10.62
N LEU A 403 1.65 -0.11 -10.91
CA LEU A 403 1.45 0.80 -12.02
C LEU A 403 1.68 0.09 -13.37
N PRO A 404 0.92 0.42 -14.42
CA PRO A 404 1.11 -0.18 -15.73
C PRO A 404 2.55 -0.01 -16.22
N ARG A 405 3.16 -1.09 -16.69
CA ARG A 405 4.50 -1.05 -17.26
C ARG A 405 4.51 -0.29 -18.57
N LEU A 406 5.46 0.63 -18.67
CA LEU A 406 5.74 1.33 -19.92
C LEU A 406 6.95 0.69 -20.60
N THR A 407 6.85 0.52 -21.91
CA THR A 407 7.97 0.14 -22.77
C THR A 407 8.45 1.34 -23.60
N LYS A 408 9.69 1.28 -24.07
CA LYS A 408 10.19 2.29 -24.98
C LYS A 408 9.42 2.23 -26.30
N GLY A 409 8.80 3.32 -26.72
CA GLY A 409 7.97 3.42 -27.91
C GLY A 409 6.49 3.51 -27.57
N ASN A 410 5.62 2.95 -28.42
CA ASN A 410 4.19 3.00 -28.24
C ASN A 410 3.76 1.99 -27.15
N ASN A 411 2.85 2.41 -26.28
CA ASN A 411 2.21 1.57 -25.28
C ASN A 411 0.71 1.56 -25.56
N THR A 412 0.09 0.39 -25.43
CA THR A 412 -1.37 0.21 -25.55
C THR A 412 -1.90 -0.24 -24.20
N PHE A 413 -3.00 0.39 -23.75
CA PHE A 413 -3.67 0.13 -22.50
C PHE A 413 -5.15 -0.20 -22.76
#